data_314df048ccce50f3ba9984bd9b6df6e9
#
_entry.id   314df048ccce50f3ba9984bd9b6df6e9
#
_cell.length_a   1.000
_cell.length_b   1.000
_cell.length_c   1.000
_cell.angle_alpha   90.00
_cell.angle_beta   90.00
_cell.angle_gamma   90.00
#
_symmetry.space_group_name_H-M   'P 1'
#
loop_
_entity.id
_entity.type
_entity.pdbx_description
1 polymer ?
#
loop_
_entity_poly.entity_id
_entity_poly.type
_entity_poly.pdbx_seq_one_letter_code
_entity_poly.pdbx_strand_id
1 'polypeptide(L)'
;MSMIEIRKLDKSDWQILKDVRVRALKDSPAAFAESFEDCRNFNQSFWEGRASSDSTKATFIAFEESTPIGMVACFSDGAIFNLVAMWVSPEYRGTGVSSELVNRVIEFAKSNRIPKIDLVVNESNKIASKFFKKLGFRMKDDVTNPKTDIDVGKLSMFQNIT
;
A
#
# COMPACT_ATOMS: atom_id res chain seq x y z
N MET A 1 -6.88 -7.39 25.67
CA MET A 1 -7.14 -6.84 24.32
C MET A 1 -5.87 -6.23 23.76
N SER A 2 -5.46 -6.70 22.60
CA SER A 2 -4.33 -6.09 21.92
C SER A 2 -4.78 -4.78 21.26
N MET A 3 -3.97 -3.75 21.39
CA MET A 3 -4.25 -2.46 20.76
C MET A 3 -3.47 -2.36 19.46
N ILE A 4 -4.20 -2.08 18.39
CA ILE A 4 -3.60 -1.83 17.09
C ILE A 4 -3.47 -0.33 16.92
N GLU A 5 -2.27 0.12 16.63
CA GLU A 5 -1.97 1.53 16.36
C GLU A 5 -1.43 1.65 14.93
N ILE A 6 -1.91 2.64 14.19
CA ILE A 6 -1.38 2.91 12.85
C ILE A 6 -0.66 4.25 12.91
N ARG A 7 0.58 4.25 12.43
CA ARG A 7 1.42 5.44 12.48
C ARG A 7 2.02 5.72 11.11
N LYS A 8 2.03 7.00 10.74
CA LYS A 8 2.72 7.45 9.54
C LYS A 8 4.22 7.53 9.84
N LEU A 9 5.03 6.96 8.97
CA LEU A 9 6.48 6.96 9.14
C LEU A 9 7.10 8.28 8.71
N ASP A 10 8.27 8.58 9.27
CA ASP A 10 9.14 9.64 8.78
C ASP A 10 10.51 9.04 8.45
N LYS A 11 11.43 9.86 8.01
CA LYS A 11 12.76 9.45 7.58
C LYS A 11 13.50 8.64 8.64
N SER A 12 13.34 8.99 9.92
CA SER A 12 14.03 8.30 11.02
C SER A 12 13.51 6.90 11.27
N ASP A 13 12.35 6.55 10.72
CA ASP A 13 11.74 5.22 10.86
C ASP A 13 12.18 4.24 9.78
N TRP A 14 13.23 4.54 9.03
CA TRP A 14 13.64 3.75 7.86
C TRP A 14 13.85 2.26 8.18
N GLN A 15 14.37 1.96 9.36
CA GLN A 15 14.64 0.57 9.74
C GLN A 15 13.35 -0.22 9.95
N ILE A 16 12.33 0.42 10.50
CA ILE A 16 11.01 -0.21 10.68
C ILE A 16 10.46 -0.59 9.30
N LEU A 17 10.53 0.34 8.35
CA LEU A 17 10.07 0.08 6.99
C LEU A 17 10.82 -1.07 6.35
N LYS A 18 12.15 -1.07 6.45
CA LYS A 18 12.98 -2.13 5.90
C LYS A 18 12.58 -3.50 6.45
N ASP A 19 12.43 -3.59 7.78
CA ASP A 19 12.09 -4.85 8.43
C ASP A 19 10.73 -5.39 7.98
N VAL A 20 9.73 -4.52 7.91
CA VAL A 20 8.38 -4.90 7.46
C VAL A 20 8.40 -5.32 5.99
N ARG A 21 9.10 -4.56 5.14
CA ARG A 21 9.16 -4.85 3.71
C ARG A 21 9.82 -6.19 3.45
N VAL A 22 10.91 -6.48 4.15
CA VAL A 22 11.61 -7.77 4.04
C VAL A 22 10.70 -8.91 4.46
N ARG A 23 9.96 -8.75 5.56
CA ARG A 23 9.00 -9.75 6.01
C ARG A 23 7.89 -9.96 4.98
N ALA A 24 7.36 -8.87 4.42
CA ALA A 24 6.31 -8.94 3.41
C ALA A 24 6.76 -9.68 2.16
N LEU A 25 7.98 -9.44 1.72
CA LEU A 25 8.54 -10.10 0.54
C LEU A 25 8.78 -11.59 0.78
N LYS A 26 9.18 -11.97 1.99
CA LYS A 26 9.31 -13.39 2.34
C LYS A 26 7.97 -14.11 2.34
N ASP A 27 6.94 -13.46 2.88
CA ASP A 27 5.59 -14.02 2.98
C ASP A 27 4.90 -14.08 1.61
N SER A 28 5.04 -13.01 0.82
CA SER A 28 4.26 -12.83 -0.41
C SER A 28 5.15 -12.29 -1.55
N PRO A 29 6.12 -13.07 -2.00
CA PRO A 29 7.09 -12.57 -3.00
C PRO A 29 6.45 -12.13 -4.31
N ALA A 30 5.32 -12.73 -4.71
CA ALA A 30 4.65 -12.39 -5.95
C ALA A 30 3.83 -11.09 -5.87
N ALA A 31 3.63 -10.55 -4.67
CA ALA A 31 2.80 -9.36 -4.48
C ALA A 31 3.55 -8.04 -4.71
N PHE A 32 4.86 -8.10 -4.85
CA PHE A 32 5.70 -6.91 -4.96
C PHE A 32 6.57 -6.95 -6.20
N ALA A 33 6.89 -5.76 -6.72
CA ALA A 33 7.76 -5.65 -7.89
C ALA A 33 9.23 -5.93 -7.57
N GLU A 34 9.66 -5.61 -6.36
CA GLU A 34 11.04 -5.84 -5.94
C GLU A 34 11.21 -7.25 -5.39
N SER A 35 12.40 -7.84 -5.57
CA SER A 35 12.72 -9.12 -5.00
C SER A 35 13.22 -8.96 -3.56
N PHE A 36 13.11 -10.04 -2.78
CA PHE A 36 13.67 -10.11 -1.42
C PHE A 36 15.18 -9.82 -1.42
N GLU A 37 15.91 -10.40 -2.38
CA GLU A 37 17.36 -10.21 -2.46
C GLU A 37 17.73 -8.75 -2.73
N ASP A 38 17.03 -8.10 -3.67
CA ASP A 38 17.29 -6.70 -3.98
C ASP A 38 16.98 -5.80 -2.77
N CYS A 39 15.84 -6.00 -2.15
CA CYS A 39 15.44 -5.19 -0.98
C CYS A 39 16.41 -5.33 0.18
N ARG A 40 16.89 -6.54 0.43
CA ARG A 40 17.84 -6.79 1.50
C ARG A 40 19.13 -6.01 1.31
N ASN A 41 19.53 -5.77 0.07
CA ASN A 41 20.79 -5.15 -0.26
C ASN A 41 20.73 -3.63 -0.49
N PHE A 42 19.54 -3.02 -0.45
CA PHE A 42 19.43 -1.57 -0.57
C PHE A 42 20.06 -0.89 0.64
N ASN A 43 20.73 0.26 0.42
CA ASN A 43 21.41 0.97 1.49
C ASN A 43 20.43 1.81 2.35
N GLN A 44 20.94 2.37 3.43
CA GLN A 44 20.14 3.16 4.37
C GLN A 44 19.48 4.36 3.68
N SER A 45 20.22 5.04 2.81
CA SER A 45 19.70 6.21 2.09
C SER A 45 18.45 5.89 1.28
N PHE A 46 18.41 4.72 0.64
CA PHE A 46 17.24 4.24 -0.08
C PHE A 46 16.03 4.12 0.86
N TRP A 47 16.23 3.48 2.01
CA TRP A 47 15.13 3.27 2.97
C TRP A 47 14.67 4.57 3.62
N GLU A 48 15.61 5.48 3.90
CA GLU A 48 15.24 6.79 4.44
C GLU A 48 14.35 7.55 3.45
N GLY A 49 14.67 7.50 2.17
CA GLY A 49 13.84 8.12 1.14
C GLY A 49 12.45 7.52 1.06
N ARG A 50 12.36 6.19 1.16
CA ARG A 50 11.06 5.51 1.14
C ARG A 50 10.24 5.77 2.39
N ALA A 51 10.87 5.94 3.54
CA ALA A 51 10.16 6.18 4.81
C ALA A 51 9.73 7.62 4.99
N SER A 52 10.35 8.58 4.29
CA SER A 52 9.99 9.98 4.43
C SER A 52 8.60 10.26 3.90
N SER A 53 7.92 11.22 4.53
CA SER A 53 6.55 11.62 4.16
C SER A 53 6.51 13.10 3.87
N ASP A 54 5.65 13.50 2.94
CA ASP A 54 5.36 14.90 2.64
C ASP A 54 3.92 14.99 2.11
N SER A 55 3.53 16.08 1.48
CA SER A 55 2.16 16.23 0.96
C SER A 55 1.85 15.31 -0.22
N THR A 56 2.87 14.69 -0.80
CA THR A 56 2.72 13.85 -2.00
C THR A 56 2.89 12.36 -1.74
N LYS A 57 3.37 11.97 -0.57
CA LYS A 57 3.61 10.56 -0.27
C LYS A 57 3.61 10.29 1.23
N ALA A 58 3.24 9.07 1.59
CA ALA A 58 3.29 8.61 2.98
C ALA A 58 3.31 7.09 3.03
N THR A 59 3.92 6.56 4.09
CA THR A 59 3.87 5.14 4.41
C THR A 59 3.28 5.00 5.82
N PHE A 60 2.32 4.10 5.96
CA PHE A 60 1.67 3.83 7.24
C PHE A 60 1.97 2.40 7.68
N ILE A 61 2.30 2.25 8.94
CA ILE A 61 2.57 0.94 9.55
C ILE A 61 1.57 0.71 10.67
N ALA A 62 0.98 -0.49 10.68
CA ALA A 62 0.14 -0.94 11.78
C ALA A 62 1.02 -1.70 12.77
N PHE A 63 0.87 -1.38 14.06
CA PHE A 63 1.60 -2.00 15.14
C PHE A 63 0.62 -2.67 16.10
N GLU A 64 0.96 -3.87 16.54
CA GLU A 64 0.35 -4.43 17.74
C GLU A 64 1.36 -4.26 18.86
N GLU A 65 1.02 -3.39 19.81
CA GLU A 65 1.96 -2.92 20.83
C GLU A 65 3.17 -2.27 20.13
N SER A 66 4.33 -2.89 20.14
CA SER A 66 5.50 -2.33 19.45
C SER A 66 5.92 -3.14 18.23
N THR A 67 5.12 -4.15 17.84
CA THR A 67 5.46 -5.04 16.74
C THR A 67 4.75 -4.60 15.46
N PRO A 68 5.49 -4.30 14.37
CA PRO A 68 4.87 -4.00 13.09
C PRO A 68 4.16 -5.24 12.53
N ILE A 69 2.90 -5.08 12.13
CA ILE A 69 2.08 -6.20 11.64
C ILE A 69 1.46 -5.92 10.26
N GLY A 70 1.65 -4.75 9.71
CA GLY A 70 1.11 -4.43 8.39
C GLY A 70 1.64 -3.11 7.88
N MET A 71 1.49 -2.90 6.57
CA MET A 71 1.95 -1.68 5.91
C MET A 71 1.07 -1.33 4.74
N VAL A 72 1.07 -0.06 4.38
CA VAL A 72 0.54 0.47 3.12
C VAL A 72 1.29 1.74 2.79
N ALA A 73 1.48 2.01 1.51
CA ALA A 73 2.10 3.25 1.07
C ALA A 73 1.24 3.92 0.02
N CYS A 74 1.44 5.22 -0.14
CA CYS A 74 0.78 5.99 -1.18
C CYS A 74 1.74 7.07 -1.68
N PHE A 75 1.61 7.40 -2.98
CA PHE A 75 2.45 8.43 -3.57
C PHE A 75 1.85 8.97 -4.85
N SER A 76 2.17 10.23 -5.16
CA SER A 76 1.83 10.86 -6.42
C SER A 76 3.00 10.75 -7.39
N ASP A 77 2.72 10.35 -8.62
CA ASP A 77 3.73 10.36 -9.69
C ASP A 77 3.62 11.63 -10.56
N GLY A 78 2.85 12.61 -10.10
CA GLY A 78 2.59 13.86 -10.80
C GLY A 78 1.25 13.89 -11.53
N ALA A 79 0.73 12.72 -11.91
CA ALA A 79 -0.55 12.61 -12.62
C ALA A 79 -1.56 11.78 -11.83
N ILE A 80 -1.10 10.73 -11.17
CA ILE A 80 -1.94 9.75 -10.49
C ILE A 80 -1.45 9.59 -9.05
N PHE A 81 -2.39 9.52 -8.11
CA PHE A 81 -2.08 9.21 -6.73
C PHE A 81 -2.34 7.72 -6.50
N ASN A 82 -1.30 7.00 -6.13
CA ASN A 82 -1.30 5.55 -6.07
C ASN A 82 -1.29 5.02 -4.64
N LEU A 83 -2.13 4.02 -4.39
CA LEU A 83 -2.04 3.19 -3.18
C LEU A 83 -1.26 1.94 -3.55
N VAL A 84 -0.19 1.67 -2.82
CA VAL A 84 0.74 0.57 -3.14
C VAL A 84 1.21 -0.14 -1.89
N ALA A 85 1.91 -1.25 -2.08
CA ALA A 85 2.66 -1.95 -1.03
C ALA A 85 1.82 -2.37 0.16
N MET A 86 0.57 -2.73 -0.07
CA MET A 86 -0.31 -3.19 1.01
C MET A 86 0.02 -4.61 1.42
N TRP A 87 0.27 -4.80 2.71
CA TRP A 87 0.55 -6.11 3.27
C TRP A 87 0.14 -6.14 4.73
N VAL A 88 -0.44 -7.25 5.16
CA VAL A 88 -0.77 -7.51 6.56
C VAL A 88 -0.26 -8.90 6.90
N SER A 89 0.40 -9.00 8.06
CA SER A 89 0.90 -10.28 8.56
C SER A 89 -0.24 -11.31 8.60
N PRO A 90 0.04 -12.58 8.23
CA PRO A 90 -1.03 -13.59 8.09
C PRO A 90 -1.95 -13.72 9.31
N GLU A 91 -1.41 -13.63 10.53
CA GLU A 91 -2.19 -13.76 11.77
C GLU A 91 -3.23 -12.66 11.96
N TYR A 92 -3.06 -11.54 11.26
CA TYR A 92 -3.94 -10.37 11.42
C TYR A 92 -4.87 -10.15 10.23
N ARG A 93 -4.84 -11.05 9.24
CA ARG A 93 -5.74 -10.96 8.09
C ARG A 93 -7.16 -11.28 8.55
N GLY A 94 -8.11 -10.52 8.02
CA GLY A 94 -9.52 -10.68 8.40
C GLY A 94 -9.89 -10.02 9.73
N THR A 95 -8.99 -9.24 10.33
CA THR A 95 -9.22 -8.61 11.64
C THR A 95 -9.59 -7.12 11.55
N GLY A 96 -9.66 -6.56 10.33
CA GLY A 96 -9.94 -5.14 10.14
C GLY A 96 -8.71 -4.26 10.00
N VAL A 97 -7.50 -4.79 10.21
CA VAL A 97 -6.26 -4.01 10.09
C VAL A 97 -6.09 -3.47 8.67
N SER A 98 -6.40 -4.29 7.66
CA SER A 98 -6.31 -3.88 6.26
C SER A 98 -7.19 -2.69 5.96
N SER A 99 -8.44 -2.70 6.43
CA SER A 99 -9.38 -1.59 6.23
C SER A 99 -8.88 -0.32 6.90
N GLU A 100 -8.33 -0.44 8.10
CA GLU A 100 -7.81 0.72 8.83
C GLU A 100 -6.61 1.34 8.11
N LEU A 101 -5.73 0.51 7.55
CA LEU A 101 -4.60 1.01 6.75
C LEU A 101 -5.08 1.79 5.52
N VAL A 102 -6.03 1.23 4.78
CA VAL A 102 -6.57 1.92 3.60
C VAL A 102 -7.26 3.23 4.01
N ASN A 103 -7.99 3.23 5.11
CA ASN A 103 -8.66 4.43 5.60
C ASN A 103 -7.65 5.55 5.92
N ARG A 104 -6.46 5.21 6.41
CA ARG A 104 -5.41 6.22 6.65
C ARG A 104 -4.93 6.84 5.33
N VAL A 105 -4.84 6.05 4.26
CA VAL A 105 -4.50 6.58 2.93
C VAL A 105 -5.61 7.51 2.44
N ILE A 106 -6.87 7.13 2.63
CA ILE A 106 -8.01 7.96 2.23
C ILE A 106 -8.01 9.29 3.00
N GLU A 107 -7.77 9.24 4.31
CA GLU A 107 -7.68 10.45 5.14
C GLU A 107 -6.52 11.35 4.69
N PHE A 108 -5.38 10.75 4.36
CA PHE A 108 -4.23 11.48 3.83
C PHE A 108 -4.60 12.20 2.53
N ALA A 109 -5.28 11.50 1.63
CA ALA A 109 -5.72 12.09 0.37
C ALA A 109 -6.67 13.27 0.61
N LYS A 110 -7.63 13.12 1.51
CA LYS A 110 -8.55 14.19 1.87
C LYS A 110 -7.82 15.40 2.43
N SER A 111 -6.90 15.17 3.34
CA SER A 111 -6.13 16.25 4.00
C SER A 111 -5.25 17.02 3.02
N ASN A 112 -4.80 16.37 1.97
CA ASN A 112 -3.92 16.97 0.97
C ASN A 112 -4.65 17.35 -0.32
N ARG A 113 -5.99 17.33 -0.30
CA ARG A 113 -6.85 17.71 -1.42
C ARG A 113 -6.57 16.90 -2.69
N ILE A 114 -6.30 15.63 -2.51
CA ILE A 114 -6.08 14.68 -3.60
C ILE A 114 -7.45 14.15 -4.02
N PRO A 115 -7.85 14.32 -5.29
CA PRO A 115 -9.23 14.04 -5.71
C PRO A 115 -9.52 12.58 -5.99
N LYS A 116 -8.50 11.74 -6.20
CA LYS A 116 -8.71 10.35 -6.60
C LYS A 116 -7.52 9.50 -6.20
N ILE A 117 -7.81 8.27 -5.74
CA ILE A 117 -6.79 7.27 -5.43
C ILE A 117 -6.91 6.12 -6.43
N ASP A 118 -5.80 5.74 -7.01
CA ASP A 118 -5.70 4.60 -7.94
C ASP A 118 -4.93 3.46 -7.28
N LEU A 119 -5.26 2.24 -7.69
CA LEU A 119 -4.50 1.06 -7.28
C LEU A 119 -4.59 -0.02 -8.34
N VAL A 120 -3.69 -1.00 -8.25
CA VAL A 120 -3.66 -2.13 -9.17
C VAL A 120 -3.59 -3.42 -8.36
N VAL A 121 -4.41 -4.40 -8.73
CA VAL A 121 -4.38 -5.74 -8.11
C VAL A 121 -4.25 -6.79 -9.21
N ASN A 122 -3.72 -7.96 -8.87
CA ASN A 122 -3.70 -9.07 -9.79
C ASN A 122 -5.13 -9.55 -10.06
N GLU A 123 -5.43 -9.83 -11.34
CA GLU A 123 -6.74 -10.29 -11.75
C GLU A 123 -7.14 -11.58 -11.04
N SER A 124 -6.16 -12.44 -10.74
CA SER A 124 -6.39 -13.70 -10.03
C SER A 124 -6.66 -13.51 -8.55
N ASN A 125 -6.33 -12.33 -7.99
CA ASN A 125 -6.51 -12.08 -6.56
C ASN A 125 -7.92 -11.57 -6.27
N LYS A 126 -8.88 -12.50 -6.24
CA LYS A 126 -10.29 -12.17 -6.02
C LYS A 126 -10.56 -11.63 -4.61
N ILE A 127 -9.77 -12.06 -3.64
CA ILE A 127 -9.91 -11.58 -2.26
C ILE A 127 -9.59 -10.09 -2.20
N ALA A 128 -8.48 -9.67 -2.82
CA ALA A 128 -8.08 -8.27 -2.84
C ALA A 128 -9.10 -7.41 -3.60
N SER A 129 -9.54 -7.83 -4.78
CA SER A 129 -10.49 -7.04 -5.54
C SER A 129 -11.83 -6.87 -4.81
N LYS A 130 -12.30 -7.92 -4.15
CA LYS A 130 -13.51 -7.87 -3.32
C LYS A 130 -13.33 -6.91 -2.15
N PHE A 131 -12.18 -6.99 -1.50
CA PHE A 131 -11.84 -6.14 -0.36
C PHE A 131 -11.89 -4.66 -0.75
N PHE A 132 -11.24 -4.30 -1.85
CA PHE A 132 -11.23 -2.90 -2.29
C PHE A 132 -12.60 -2.43 -2.77
N LYS A 133 -13.38 -3.29 -3.40
CA LYS A 133 -14.76 -2.95 -3.78
C LYS A 133 -15.60 -2.61 -2.57
N LYS A 134 -15.47 -3.36 -1.48
CA LYS A 134 -16.18 -3.09 -0.22
C LYS A 134 -15.81 -1.73 0.36
N LEU A 135 -14.59 -1.27 0.14
CA LEU A 135 -14.13 0.02 0.64
C LEU A 135 -14.48 1.19 -0.30
N GLY A 136 -15.19 0.91 -1.39
CA GLY A 136 -15.64 1.95 -2.29
C GLY A 136 -14.83 2.13 -3.55
N PHE A 137 -13.83 1.28 -3.77
CA PHE A 137 -13.05 1.31 -5.01
C PHE A 137 -13.85 0.65 -6.13
N ARG A 138 -13.72 1.22 -7.32
CA ARG A 138 -14.42 0.73 -8.51
C ARG A 138 -13.41 0.36 -9.59
N MET A 139 -13.80 -0.58 -10.46
CA MET A 139 -12.99 -0.94 -11.61
C MET A 139 -12.92 0.24 -12.57
N LYS A 140 -11.73 0.50 -13.12
CA LYS A 140 -11.63 1.46 -14.21
C LYS A 140 -12.31 0.87 -15.43
N ASP A 141 -13.18 1.67 -16.05
CA ASP A 141 -13.81 1.28 -17.30
C ASP A 141 -12.82 1.54 -18.43
N ASP A 142 -12.31 0.47 -19.00
CA ASP A 142 -11.21 0.55 -19.96
C ASP A 142 -11.70 0.40 -21.40
N VAL A 143 -12.93 0.84 -21.68
CA VAL A 143 -13.52 0.73 -23.02
C VAL A 143 -12.71 1.51 -24.06
N THR A 144 -12.06 2.60 -23.65
CA THR A 144 -11.35 3.50 -24.58
C THR A 144 -9.85 3.25 -24.64
N ASN A 145 -9.30 2.46 -23.70
CA ASN A 145 -7.87 2.21 -23.66
C ASN A 145 -7.63 0.70 -23.66
N PRO A 146 -7.33 0.11 -24.83
CA PRO A 146 -7.04 -1.33 -24.87
C PRO A 146 -5.87 -1.65 -23.95
N LYS A 147 -5.97 -2.78 -23.25
CA LYS A 147 -4.91 -3.23 -22.35
C LYS A 147 -3.63 -3.45 -23.15
N THR A 148 -2.54 -2.88 -22.64
CA THR A 148 -1.21 -3.15 -23.17
C THR A 148 -0.74 -4.50 -22.60
N ASP A 149 0.33 -5.05 -23.17
CA ASP A 149 0.91 -6.30 -22.65
C ASP A 149 1.32 -6.19 -21.19
N ILE A 150 1.64 -4.97 -20.75
CA ILE A 150 2.05 -4.69 -19.35
C ILE A 150 0.86 -4.86 -18.40
N ASP A 151 -0.37 -4.61 -18.89
CA ASP A 151 -1.57 -4.64 -18.06
C ASP A 151 -2.27 -6.00 -18.06
N VAL A 152 -1.75 -6.97 -18.82
CA VAL A 152 -2.34 -8.31 -18.87
C VAL A 152 -2.28 -8.95 -17.49
N GLY A 153 -3.43 -9.42 -16.99
CA GLY A 153 -3.54 -10.06 -15.69
C GLY A 153 -3.65 -9.10 -14.52
N LYS A 154 -3.76 -7.79 -14.77
CA LYS A 154 -3.90 -6.78 -13.73
C LYS A 154 -5.20 -6.03 -13.86
N LEU A 155 -5.80 -5.69 -12.71
CA LEU A 155 -7.02 -4.89 -12.62
C LEU A 155 -6.66 -3.53 -12.03
N SER A 156 -7.06 -2.47 -12.74
CA SER A 156 -6.90 -1.11 -12.23
C SER A 156 -8.20 -0.68 -11.54
N MET A 157 -8.08 -0.13 -10.36
CA MET A 157 -9.22 0.34 -9.57
C MET A 157 -8.98 1.77 -9.10
N PHE A 158 -10.06 2.46 -8.76
CA PHE A 158 -9.96 3.83 -8.29
C PHE A 158 -11.10 4.18 -7.33
N GLN A 159 -10.87 5.21 -6.52
CA GLN A 159 -11.91 5.82 -5.70
C GLN A 159 -11.80 7.33 -5.79
N ASN A 160 -12.92 8.00 -6.07
CA ASN A 160 -12.99 9.45 -6.01
C ASN A 160 -13.04 9.90 -4.57
N ILE A 161 -12.20 10.90 -4.23
CA ILE A 161 -12.10 11.45 -2.88
C ILE A 161 -12.65 12.87 -2.92
N THR A 162 -13.68 13.14 -2.17
CA THR A 162 -14.31 14.46 -2.13
C THR A 162 -14.41 14.98 -0.72
#